data_7f6324e6372704f07fd95d8be6217469
#
_entry.id   7f6324e6372704f07fd95d8be6217469
#
_cell.length_a   1.000
_cell.length_b   1.000
_cell.length_c   1.000
_cell.angle_alpha   90.00
_cell.angle_beta   90.00
_cell.angle_gamma   90.00
#
_symmetry.space_group_name_H-M   'P 1'
#
loop_
_entity.id
_entity.type
_entity.pdbx_description
1 polymer ?
#
loop_
_entity_poly.entity_id
_entity_poly.type
_entity_poly.pdbx_seq_one_letter_code
_entity_poly.pdbx_strand_id
1 'polypeptide(L)'
;MASISVRKDNQKLFFNFTYLGKRYREQTHLVDTISNRKQLEKKIDQIEAEIRTGVFSYAEHFPSSKKLIEVERLENQLIKVNEQEIASVTPLFSI
;
A
#
# COMPACT_ATOMS: atom_id res chain seq x y z
N MET A 1 7.09 8.16 3.42
CA MET A 1 8.24 7.34 3.82
C MET A 1 7.78 6.07 4.51
N ALA A 2 8.37 4.93 4.20
CA ALA A 2 8.00 3.66 4.82
C ALA A 2 8.98 3.29 5.90
N SER A 3 8.50 2.65 6.95
CA SER A 3 9.34 2.23 8.08
C SER A 3 8.76 1.00 8.76
N ILE A 4 9.58 0.40 9.63
CA ILE A 4 9.17 -0.72 10.46
C ILE A 4 9.26 -0.27 11.90
N SER A 5 8.20 -0.55 12.66
CA SER A 5 8.14 -0.19 14.08
C SER A 5 7.70 -1.39 14.91
N VAL A 6 7.88 -1.31 16.22
CA VAL A 6 7.52 -2.38 17.15
C VAL A 6 6.38 -1.90 18.06
N ARG A 7 5.39 -2.76 18.28
CA ARG A 7 4.31 -2.47 19.22
C ARG A 7 4.77 -2.78 20.64
N LYS A 8 4.52 -1.85 21.54
CA LYS A 8 4.94 -1.98 22.93
C LYS A 8 4.15 -3.05 23.68
N ASP A 9 2.91 -3.29 23.30
CA ASP A 9 2.02 -4.21 24.00
C ASP A 9 2.34 -5.69 23.74
N ASN A 10 2.79 -6.03 22.52
CA ASN A 10 3.04 -7.42 22.15
C ASN A 10 4.43 -7.69 21.56
N GLN A 11 5.28 -6.66 21.45
CA GLN A 11 6.63 -6.74 20.89
C GLN A 11 6.67 -7.22 19.44
N LYS A 12 5.56 -7.14 18.73
CA LYS A 12 5.50 -7.53 17.32
C LYS A 12 5.78 -6.34 16.41
N LEU A 13 6.43 -6.64 15.30
CA LEU A 13 6.78 -5.62 14.30
C LEU A 13 5.58 -5.30 13.42
N PHE A 14 5.49 -4.07 12.95
CA PHE A 14 4.48 -3.66 12.00
C PHE A 14 5.07 -2.73 10.95
N PHE A 15 4.46 -2.76 9.74
CA PHE A 15 4.80 -1.86 8.66
C PHE A 15 4.07 -0.54 8.82
N ASN A 16 4.73 0.54 8.41
CA ASN A 16 4.16 1.88 8.44
C ASN A 16 4.54 2.54 7.11
N PHE A 17 3.56 2.82 6.27
CA PHE A 17 3.82 3.38 4.94
C PHE A 17 2.67 4.26 4.49
N THR A 18 2.94 5.10 3.48
CA THR A 18 1.93 5.99 2.88
C THR A 18 1.57 5.46 1.49
N TYR A 19 0.29 5.32 1.23
CA TYR A 19 -0.23 4.89 -0.05
C TYR A 19 -1.50 5.68 -0.38
N LEU A 20 -1.57 6.22 -1.60
CA LEU A 20 -2.69 7.06 -2.05
C LEU A 20 -2.95 8.26 -1.13
N GLY A 21 -1.88 8.86 -0.62
CA GLY A 21 -1.97 10.02 0.26
C GLY A 21 -2.40 9.73 1.69
N LYS A 22 -2.55 8.46 2.06
CA LYS A 22 -2.99 8.05 3.38
C LYS A 22 -1.97 7.13 4.03
N ARG A 23 -1.82 7.24 5.35
CA ARG A 23 -0.88 6.42 6.11
C ARG A 23 -1.53 5.11 6.54
N TYR A 24 -0.84 4.00 6.30
CA TYR A 24 -1.30 2.66 6.66
C TYR A 24 -0.32 1.97 7.58
N ARG A 25 -0.86 1.19 8.51
CA ARG A 25 -0.09 0.33 9.42
C ARG A 25 -0.58 -1.10 9.25
N GLU A 26 0.36 -2.02 8.97
CA GLU A 26 0.03 -3.44 8.85
C GLU A 26 0.88 -4.25 9.82
N GLN A 27 0.24 -4.92 10.75
CA GLN A 27 0.93 -5.70 11.77
C GLN A 27 1.35 -7.04 11.23
N THR A 28 2.54 -7.49 11.63
CA THR A 28 3.04 -8.83 11.32
C THR A 28 2.91 -9.73 12.55
N HIS A 29 3.20 -11.02 12.35
CA HIS A 29 3.27 -11.97 13.46
C HIS A 29 4.68 -12.12 14.00
N LEU A 30 5.63 -11.37 13.46
CA LEU A 30 7.05 -11.49 13.80
C LEU A 30 7.40 -10.59 14.98
N VAL A 31 8.09 -11.16 15.96
CA VAL A 31 8.59 -10.39 17.10
C VAL A 31 9.86 -9.63 16.73
N ASP A 32 10.22 -8.66 17.57
CA ASP A 32 11.36 -7.77 17.32
C ASP A 32 12.68 -8.50 17.54
N THR A 33 13.21 -9.09 16.47
CA THR A 33 14.56 -9.66 16.42
C THR A 33 15.32 -9.07 15.26
N ILE A 34 16.64 -9.14 15.29
CA ILE A 34 17.48 -8.63 14.21
C ILE A 34 17.15 -9.33 12.89
N SER A 35 16.98 -10.65 12.93
CA SER A 35 16.64 -11.45 11.75
C SER A 35 15.30 -11.05 11.16
N ASN A 36 14.28 -10.92 12.01
CA ASN A 36 12.95 -10.53 11.57
C ASN A 36 12.92 -9.10 11.02
N ARG A 37 13.64 -8.18 11.65
CA ARG A 37 13.75 -6.81 11.13
C ARG A 37 14.35 -6.78 9.73
N LYS A 38 15.39 -7.57 9.48
CA LYS A 38 16.04 -7.63 8.16
C LYS A 38 15.08 -8.16 7.10
N GLN A 39 14.28 -9.17 7.42
CA GLN A 39 13.27 -9.68 6.50
C GLN A 39 12.24 -8.63 6.14
N LEU A 40 11.74 -7.92 7.15
CA LEU A 40 10.72 -6.91 6.95
C LEU A 40 11.26 -5.66 6.25
N GLU A 41 12.54 -5.31 6.49
CA GLU A 41 13.18 -4.20 5.78
C GLU A 41 13.22 -4.45 4.28
N LYS A 42 13.55 -5.66 3.86
CA LYS A 42 13.52 -6.03 2.45
C LYS A 42 12.12 -5.90 1.87
N LYS A 43 11.11 -6.34 2.62
CA LYS A 43 9.74 -6.27 2.18
C LYS A 43 9.24 -4.83 2.09
N ILE A 44 9.57 -3.99 3.07
CA ILE A 44 9.14 -2.59 3.07
C ILE A 44 9.82 -1.80 1.94
N ASP A 45 11.07 -2.10 1.65
CA ASP A 45 11.78 -1.50 0.52
C ASP A 45 11.11 -1.86 -0.81
N GLN A 46 10.69 -3.11 -0.94
CA GLN A 46 9.95 -3.56 -2.11
C GLN A 46 8.60 -2.83 -2.23
N ILE A 47 7.87 -2.70 -1.13
CA ILE A 47 6.59 -1.98 -1.09
C ILE A 47 6.79 -0.52 -1.53
N GLU A 48 7.79 0.16 -0.98
CA GLU A 48 8.09 1.54 -1.37
C GLU A 48 8.40 1.67 -2.86
N ALA A 49 9.21 0.76 -3.39
CA ALA A 49 9.57 0.76 -4.80
C ALA A 49 8.35 0.55 -5.68
N GLU A 50 7.46 -0.37 -5.30
CA GLU A 50 6.25 -0.66 -6.06
C GLU A 50 5.27 0.51 -6.03
N ILE A 51 5.13 1.18 -4.88
CA ILE A 51 4.30 2.38 -4.78
C ILE A 51 4.85 3.48 -5.70
N ARG A 52 6.16 3.68 -5.67
CA ARG A 52 6.82 4.71 -6.48
C ARG A 52 6.66 4.46 -7.97
N THR A 53 6.70 3.20 -8.40
CA THR A 53 6.59 2.84 -9.81
C THR A 53 5.15 2.55 -10.25
N GLY A 54 4.19 2.61 -9.33
CA GLY A 54 2.77 2.45 -9.66
C GLY A 54 2.30 1.02 -9.84
N VAL A 55 3.08 0.03 -9.39
CA VAL A 55 2.74 -1.39 -9.53
C VAL A 55 2.36 -2.04 -8.20
N PHE A 56 2.22 -1.27 -7.14
CA PHE A 56 1.89 -1.80 -5.83
C PHE A 56 0.47 -2.35 -5.78
N SER A 57 0.32 -3.56 -5.24
CA SER A 57 -0.98 -4.17 -4.96
C SER A 57 -1.11 -4.43 -3.47
N TYR A 58 -2.00 -3.71 -2.81
CA TYR A 58 -2.25 -3.88 -1.37
C TYR A 58 -2.74 -5.30 -1.08
N ALA A 59 -3.62 -5.82 -1.92
CA ALA A 59 -4.18 -7.16 -1.75
C ALA A 59 -3.13 -8.27 -1.87
N GLU A 60 -2.12 -8.11 -2.71
CA GLU A 60 -1.05 -9.09 -2.83
C GLU A 60 -0.16 -9.14 -1.59
N HIS A 61 0.13 -7.99 -1.01
CA HIS A 61 0.99 -7.91 0.18
C HIS A 61 0.23 -8.22 1.48
N PHE A 62 -1.03 -7.83 1.55
CA PHE A 62 -1.83 -7.92 2.77
C PHE A 62 -3.24 -8.48 2.48
N PRO A 63 -3.33 -9.74 2.03
CA PRO A 63 -4.62 -10.31 1.59
C PRO A 63 -5.64 -10.46 2.72
N SER A 64 -5.19 -10.49 3.97
CA SER A 64 -6.07 -10.62 5.13
C SER A 64 -6.34 -9.31 5.84
N SER A 65 -5.92 -8.18 5.26
CA SER A 65 -6.06 -6.89 5.91
C SER A 65 -7.50 -6.41 5.92
N LYS A 66 -7.93 -5.88 7.06
CA LYS A 66 -9.25 -5.26 7.19
C LYS A 66 -9.34 -3.95 6.41
N LYS A 67 -8.23 -3.41 5.99
CA LYS A 67 -8.15 -2.14 5.25
C LYS A 67 -8.36 -2.31 3.76
N LEU A 68 -8.44 -3.55 3.25
CA LEU A 68 -8.59 -3.81 1.82
C LEU A 68 -9.81 -3.14 1.21
N ILE A 69 -10.94 -3.15 1.90
CA ILE A 69 -12.17 -2.53 1.39
C ILE A 69 -11.97 -1.04 1.18
N GLU A 70 -11.35 -0.36 2.13
CA GLU A 70 -11.06 1.06 2.04
C GLU A 70 -10.08 1.36 0.92
N VAL A 71 -9.01 0.56 0.82
CA VAL A 71 -7.99 0.72 -0.21
C VAL A 71 -8.58 0.52 -1.60
N GLU A 72 -9.38 -0.52 -1.80
CA GLU A 72 -10.05 -0.79 -3.08
C GLU A 72 -10.97 0.36 -3.48
N ARG A 73 -11.67 0.94 -2.51
CA ARG A 73 -12.53 2.10 -2.77
C ARG A 73 -11.72 3.29 -3.26
N LEU A 74 -10.58 3.57 -2.64
CA LEU A 74 -9.70 4.67 -3.05
C LEU A 74 -9.09 4.41 -4.43
N GLU A 75 -8.67 3.19 -4.69
CA GLU A 75 -8.14 2.81 -6.00
C GLU A 75 -9.19 2.95 -7.09
N ASN A 76 -10.42 2.54 -6.82
CA ASN A 76 -11.53 2.67 -7.76
C ASN A 76 -11.88 4.12 -8.04
N GLN A 77 -11.81 4.99 -7.04
CA GLN A 77 -12.03 6.43 -7.23
C GLN A 77 -10.99 7.02 -8.19
N LEU A 78 -9.73 6.64 -8.06
CA LEU A 78 -8.68 7.10 -8.96
C LEU A 78 -8.91 6.61 -10.39
N ILE A 79 -9.31 5.35 -10.55
CA ILE A 79 -9.62 4.79 -11.86
C ILE A 79 -10.80 5.52 -12.49
N LYS A 80 -11.86 5.81 -11.73
CA LYS A 80 -13.01 6.54 -12.23
C LYS A 80 -12.65 7.95 -12.69
N VAL A 81 -11.81 8.66 -11.95
CA VAL A 81 -11.36 9.99 -12.35
C VAL A 81 -10.59 9.90 -13.67
N ASN A 82 -9.70 8.93 -13.80
CA ASN A 82 -8.95 8.73 -15.04
C ASN A 82 -9.86 8.36 -16.20
N GLU A 83 -10.87 7.50 -15.98
CA GLU A 83 -11.85 7.15 -16.99
C GLU A 83 -12.65 8.37 -17.45
N GLN A 84 -13.04 9.23 -16.52
CA GLN A 84 -13.76 10.44 -16.84
C GLN A 84 -12.92 11.41 -17.67
N GLU A 85 -11.64 11.55 -17.36
CA GLU A 85 -10.73 12.37 -18.15
C GLU A 85 -10.58 11.82 -19.57
N ILE A 86 -10.41 10.49 -19.70
CA ILE A 86 -10.32 9.84 -21.00
C ILE A 86 -11.63 10.01 -21.78
N ALA A 87 -12.77 9.84 -21.13
CA ALA A 87 -14.07 10.00 -21.76
C ALA A 87 -14.32 11.42 -22.24
N SER A 88 -13.83 12.42 -21.53
CA SER A 88 -13.98 13.80 -21.94
C SER A 88 -13.12 14.15 -23.14
N VAL A 89 -12.01 13.45 -23.34
CA VAL A 89 -11.09 13.66 -24.47
C VAL A 89 -11.51 12.84 -25.68
N THR A 90 -12.03 11.64 -25.48
CA THR A 90 -12.41 10.72 -26.55
C THR A 90 -13.35 11.35 -27.60
N PRO A 91 -14.41 12.08 -27.24
CA PRO A 91 -15.28 12.69 -28.25
C PRO A 91 -14.56 13.62 -29.23
N LEU A 92 -13.48 14.25 -28.79
CA LEU A 92 -12.69 15.11 -29.67
C LEU A 92 -11.99 14.31 -30.77
N PHE A 93 -11.62 13.11 -30.49
CA PHE A 93 -10.95 12.22 -31.46
C PHE A 93 -11.92 11.44 -32.33
N SER A 94 -13.14 11.24 -31.87
CA SER A 94 -14.13 10.47 -32.63
C SER A 94 -14.80 11.30 -33.74
N ILE A 95 -14.62 12.58 -33.72
CA ILE A 95 -15.10 13.47 -34.77
C ILE A 95 -14.05 13.56 -35.86
#